data_abb91d1c7e3b43410f99f3fcfef55d96
#
_entry.id   abb91d1c7e3b43410f99f3fcfef55d96
#
_cell.length_a   1.000
_cell.length_b   1.000
_cell.length_c   1.000
_cell.angle_alpha   90.00
_cell.angle_beta   90.00
_cell.angle_gamma   90.00
#
_symmetry.space_group_name_H-M   'P 1'
#
loop_
_entity.id
_entity.type
_entity.pdbx_description
1 polymer ?
#
loop_
_entity_poly.entity_id
_entity_poly.type
_entity_poly.pdbx_seq_one_letter_code
_entity_poly.pdbx_strand_id
1 'polypeptide(L)'
;EACSLRGGGTVIIPEGTFLTGSILLKSKVNLFLESNAVVKGINNLEKYRSISDLNQDEAYYKVKPRNWNKALLLGDQVEGVSITGEGVIDGAHIQDKKGEEGMRGPHILFLSRSKGIKISGVKLRRASNYAFMSYDIERASFDNLLVEEGWDGIHIRGGKDIRIRNC
;
A
#
# COMPACT_ATOMS: atom_id res chain seq x y z
N GLU A 1 7.36 -1.10 13.65
CA GLU A 1 8.68 -0.54 14.00
C GLU A 1 9.58 -1.56 14.71
N ALA A 2 9.13 -2.21 15.79
CA ALA A 2 9.95 -3.16 16.56
C ALA A 2 10.60 -4.26 15.69
N CYS A 3 9.87 -4.81 14.71
CA CYS A 3 10.40 -5.81 13.78
C CYS A 3 11.56 -5.24 12.94
N SER A 4 11.41 -4.04 12.39
CA SER A 4 12.45 -3.38 11.59
C SER A 4 13.70 -3.04 12.42
N LEU A 5 13.53 -2.58 13.65
CA LEU A 5 14.64 -2.27 14.56
C LEU A 5 15.49 -3.50 14.93
N ARG A 6 14.92 -4.69 14.84
CA ARG A 6 15.61 -5.98 15.03
C ARG A 6 16.23 -6.54 13.75
N GLY A 7 16.31 -5.75 12.69
CA GLY A 7 16.88 -6.16 11.41
C GLY A 7 15.92 -6.74 10.39
N GLY A 8 14.62 -6.77 10.70
CA GLY A 8 13.56 -7.30 9.84
C GLY A 8 12.86 -8.53 10.44
N GLY A 9 12.02 -9.16 9.64
CA GLY A 9 11.25 -10.35 10.02
C GLY A 9 9.81 -10.30 9.57
N THR A 10 8.96 -11.14 10.15
CA THR A 10 7.54 -11.23 9.79
C THR A 10 6.67 -10.66 10.91
N VAL A 11 5.76 -9.78 10.52
CA VAL A 11 4.64 -9.32 11.34
C VAL A 11 3.40 -10.08 10.89
N ILE A 12 2.84 -10.88 11.77
CA ILE A 12 1.65 -11.68 11.50
C ILE A 12 0.41 -10.89 11.89
N ILE A 13 -0.53 -10.79 10.96
CA ILE A 13 -1.90 -10.32 11.20
C ILE A 13 -2.77 -11.57 11.31
N PRO A 14 -3.23 -11.91 12.52
CA PRO A 14 -4.04 -13.10 12.72
C PRO A 14 -5.46 -12.93 12.17
N GLU A 15 -6.24 -14.01 12.17
CA GLU A 15 -7.66 -13.97 11.84
C GLU A 15 -8.40 -12.87 12.61
N GLY A 16 -9.26 -12.14 11.93
CA GLY A 16 -10.05 -11.04 12.49
C GLY A 16 -10.01 -9.76 11.65
N THR A 17 -10.76 -8.75 12.07
CA THR A 17 -10.81 -7.45 11.36
C THR A 17 -10.14 -6.37 12.19
N PHE A 18 -9.13 -5.74 11.60
CA PHE A 18 -8.32 -4.70 12.22
C PHE A 18 -8.53 -3.37 11.51
N LEU A 19 -9.19 -2.43 12.18
CA LEU A 19 -9.40 -1.07 11.66
C LEU A 19 -8.16 -0.22 11.89
N THR A 20 -7.66 0.42 10.85
CA THR A 20 -6.46 1.25 10.92
C THR A 20 -6.48 2.41 9.93
N GLY A 21 -5.70 3.45 10.22
CA GLY A 21 -5.24 4.42 9.25
C GLY A 21 -3.98 3.92 8.54
N SER A 22 -3.07 4.82 8.17
CA SER A 22 -1.85 4.42 7.47
C SER A 22 -0.92 3.56 8.31
N ILE A 23 -0.53 2.42 7.76
CA ILE A 23 0.57 1.57 8.23
C ILE A 23 1.81 1.92 7.40
N LEU A 24 2.88 2.35 8.08
CA LEU A 24 4.14 2.66 7.44
C LEU A 24 4.97 1.39 7.28
N LEU A 25 5.20 0.98 6.06
CA LEU A 25 6.04 -0.16 5.72
C LEU A 25 7.50 0.17 6.01
N LYS A 26 8.26 -0.82 6.41
CA LYS A 26 9.69 -0.70 6.75
C LYS A 26 10.48 -1.77 6.01
N SER A 27 11.72 -1.45 5.69
CA SER A 27 12.62 -2.38 5.01
C SER A 27 12.80 -3.69 5.77
N LYS A 28 12.91 -4.78 5.00
CA LYS A 28 13.12 -6.15 5.50
C LYS A 28 11.99 -6.69 6.37
N VAL A 29 10.79 -6.15 6.22
CA VAL A 29 9.61 -6.62 6.95
C VAL A 29 8.63 -7.29 6.00
N ASN A 30 8.23 -8.50 6.34
CA ASN A 30 7.08 -9.18 5.73
C ASN A 30 5.84 -8.92 6.58
N LEU A 31 4.79 -8.39 5.97
CA LEU A 31 3.45 -8.37 6.56
C LEU A 31 2.72 -9.61 6.07
N PHE A 32 2.49 -10.57 6.97
CA PHE A 32 1.80 -11.82 6.66
C PHE A 32 0.37 -11.76 7.19
N LEU A 33 -0.60 -11.90 6.29
CA LEU A 33 -2.02 -11.93 6.64
C LEU A 33 -2.49 -13.39 6.64
N GLU A 34 -2.91 -13.88 7.80
CA GLU A 34 -3.56 -15.21 7.89
C GLU A 34 -4.87 -15.24 7.10
N SER A 35 -5.34 -16.44 6.79
CA SER A 35 -6.68 -16.64 6.22
C SER A 35 -7.71 -16.00 7.15
N ASN A 36 -8.71 -15.32 6.58
CA ASN A 36 -9.72 -14.53 7.32
C ASN A 36 -9.20 -13.30 8.08
N ALA A 37 -7.92 -12.96 7.97
CA ALA A 37 -7.41 -11.66 8.44
C ALA A 37 -7.89 -10.53 7.51
N VAL A 38 -8.39 -9.45 8.07
CA VAL A 38 -8.82 -8.26 7.33
C VAL A 38 -8.16 -7.02 7.92
N VAL A 39 -7.28 -6.39 7.16
CA VAL A 39 -6.79 -5.03 7.47
C VAL A 39 -7.69 -4.04 6.76
N LYS A 40 -8.46 -3.27 7.50
CA LYS A 40 -9.49 -2.39 6.95
C LYS A 40 -9.23 -0.93 7.27
N GLY A 41 -9.37 -0.09 6.25
CA GLY A 41 -9.29 1.35 6.39
C GLY A 41 -10.37 1.92 7.31
N ILE A 42 -9.98 2.84 8.20
CA ILE A 42 -10.91 3.58 9.04
C ILE A 42 -11.45 4.80 8.30
N ASN A 43 -12.74 5.08 8.38
CA ASN A 43 -13.36 6.25 7.75
C ASN A 43 -13.03 7.55 8.52
N ASN A 44 -11.75 7.88 8.53
CA ASN A 44 -11.23 9.14 9.07
C ASN A 44 -9.96 9.54 8.30
N LEU A 45 -10.07 10.51 7.41
CA LEU A 45 -8.99 10.95 6.50
C LEU A 45 -7.76 11.53 7.23
N GLU A 46 -7.90 11.99 8.47
CA GLU A 46 -6.77 12.49 9.27
C GLU A 46 -5.84 11.38 9.72
N LYS A 47 -6.30 10.13 9.72
CA LYS A 47 -5.49 8.95 10.05
C LYS A 47 -4.65 8.45 8.87
N TYR A 48 -4.78 9.07 7.69
CA TYR A 48 -4.02 8.68 6.50
C TYR A 48 -2.87 9.64 6.23
N ARG A 49 -1.69 9.05 6.08
CA ARG A 49 -0.45 9.74 5.70
C ARG A 49 -0.32 9.76 4.18
N SER A 50 0.26 10.83 3.68
CA SER A 50 0.70 10.95 2.30
C SER A 50 2.16 10.52 2.17
N ILE A 51 2.56 10.13 0.96
CA ILE A 51 3.97 9.83 0.67
C ILE A 51 4.88 11.05 0.93
N SER A 52 4.39 12.25 0.71
CA SER A 52 5.09 13.51 1.02
C SER A 52 5.27 13.76 2.52
N ASP A 53 4.54 13.06 3.39
CA ASP A 53 4.75 13.12 4.83
C ASP A 53 5.98 12.31 5.28
N LEU A 54 6.43 11.38 4.43
CA LEU A 54 7.59 10.53 4.70
C LEU A 54 8.87 11.14 4.15
N ASN A 55 8.75 11.97 3.13
CA ASN A 55 9.89 12.57 2.47
C ASN A 55 9.56 14.01 2.04
N GLN A 56 10.42 14.95 2.42
CA GLN A 56 10.28 16.37 2.11
C GLN A 56 10.90 16.75 0.76
N ASP A 57 11.26 15.80 -0.09
CA ASP A 57 11.70 16.10 -1.45
C ASP A 57 10.52 16.57 -2.29
N GLU A 58 10.16 17.83 -2.09
CA GLU A 58 9.06 18.47 -2.76
C GLU A 58 9.18 18.43 -4.28
N ALA A 59 10.39 18.39 -4.82
CA ALA A 59 10.62 18.40 -6.26
C ALA A 59 10.09 17.12 -6.92
N TYR A 60 10.21 15.99 -6.25
CA TYR A 60 9.75 14.68 -6.74
C TYR A 60 8.23 14.54 -6.70
N TYR A 61 7.57 15.12 -5.69
CA TYR A 61 6.12 14.96 -5.47
C TYR A 61 5.27 16.15 -5.94
N LYS A 62 5.87 17.19 -6.53
CA LYS A 62 5.18 18.40 -7.01
C LYS A 62 4.11 18.17 -8.09
N VAL A 63 4.06 16.99 -8.67
CA VAL A 63 3.19 16.72 -9.81
C VAL A 63 1.73 16.53 -9.42
N LYS A 64 1.43 16.22 -8.14
CA LYS A 64 0.05 16.02 -7.67
C LYS A 64 -0.18 16.60 -6.27
N PRO A 65 -1.40 17.10 -5.99
CA PRO A 65 -1.75 17.56 -4.66
C PRO A 65 -1.47 16.51 -3.59
N ARG A 66 -1.04 16.95 -2.40
CA ARG A 66 -0.68 16.09 -1.27
C ARG A 66 -1.75 15.06 -0.91
N ASN A 67 -3.03 15.43 -1.01
CA ASN A 67 -4.16 14.57 -0.67
C ASN A 67 -4.29 13.34 -1.59
N TRP A 68 -3.76 13.42 -2.81
CA TRP A 68 -3.84 12.34 -3.80
C TRP A 68 -2.86 11.21 -3.56
N ASN A 69 -1.92 11.40 -2.65
CA ASN A 69 -0.85 10.44 -2.37
C ASN A 69 -0.99 9.77 -0.99
N LYS A 70 -2.16 9.82 -0.39
CA LYS A 70 -2.49 9.10 0.85
C LYS A 70 -2.69 7.61 0.58
N ALA A 71 -2.29 6.77 1.53
CA ALA A 71 -2.51 5.33 1.42
C ALA A 71 -2.73 4.64 2.76
N LEU A 72 -3.38 3.48 2.72
CA LEU A 72 -3.53 2.61 3.89
C LEU A 72 -2.21 1.92 4.25
N LEU A 73 -1.51 1.36 3.25
CA LEU A 73 -0.15 0.85 3.40
C LEU A 73 0.80 1.75 2.61
N LEU A 74 1.80 2.30 3.27
CA LEU A 74 2.64 3.35 2.71
C LEU A 74 4.12 3.08 2.94
N GLY A 75 4.93 3.12 1.87
CA GLY A 75 6.38 2.98 1.95
C GLY A 75 7.12 3.89 0.99
N ASP A 76 8.17 4.53 1.46
CA ASP A 76 9.11 5.31 0.66
C ASP A 76 10.54 4.87 0.94
N GLN A 77 11.33 4.65 -0.11
CA GLN A 77 12.72 4.19 -0.02
C GLN A 77 12.90 2.91 0.81
N VAL A 78 11.92 2.00 0.75
CA VAL A 78 12.00 0.72 1.46
C VAL A 78 12.59 -0.37 0.59
N GLU A 79 13.32 -1.30 1.21
CA GLU A 79 13.95 -2.43 0.54
C GLU A 79 13.56 -3.76 1.19
N GLY A 80 13.28 -4.78 0.35
CA GLY A 80 12.99 -6.13 0.83
C GLY A 80 11.68 -6.20 1.62
N VAL A 81 10.65 -5.50 1.16
CA VAL A 81 9.32 -5.53 1.76
C VAL A 81 8.49 -6.61 1.10
N SER A 82 7.78 -7.37 1.91
CA SER A 82 6.76 -8.28 1.39
C SER A 82 5.42 -8.14 2.11
N ILE A 83 4.36 -8.43 1.36
CA ILE A 83 2.98 -8.55 1.85
C ILE A 83 2.47 -9.88 1.31
N THR A 84 2.22 -10.82 2.20
CA THR A 84 1.93 -12.20 1.81
C THR A 84 0.79 -12.79 2.64
N GLY A 85 0.29 -13.94 2.22
CA GLY A 85 -0.78 -14.64 2.93
C GLY A 85 -2.06 -14.70 2.11
N GLU A 86 -3.18 -15.03 2.75
CA GLU A 86 -4.48 -15.21 2.11
C GLU A 86 -5.54 -14.22 2.60
N GLY A 87 -5.14 -13.28 3.45
CA GLY A 87 -6.03 -12.30 4.02
C GLY A 87 -6.40 -11.16 3.07
N VAL A 88 -7.16 -10.21 3.57
CA VAL A 88 -7.75 -9.11 2.82
C VAL A 88 -7.20 -7.77 3.30
N ILE A 89 -6.86 -6.89 2.36
CA ILE A 89 -6.59 -5.48 2.62
C ILE A 89 -7.73 -4.69 1.98
N ASP A 90 -8.51 -4.02 2.81
CA ASP A 90 -9.78 -3.42 2.47
C ASP A 90 -9.70 -1.88 2.58
N GLY A 91 -9.75 -1.18 1.46
CA GLY A 91 -9.71 0.28 1.39
C GLY A 91 -10.98 0.99 1.89
N ALA A 92 -12.06 0.22 2.12
CA ALA A 92 -13.34 0.69 2.69
C ALA A 92 -14.07 1.78 1.88
N HIS A 93 -13.72 2.04 0.61
CA HIS A 93 -14.33 3.06 -0.26
C HIS A 93 -14.43 4.45 0.41
N ILE A 94 -13.38 4.88 1.10
CA ILE A 94 -13.35 6.16 1.81
C ILE A 94 -13.23 7.30 0.81
N GLN A 95 -14.19 8.21 0.80
CA GLN A 95 -14.18 9.37 -0.08
C GLN A 95 -13.40 10.54 0.51
N ASP A 96 -12.70 11.29 -0.34
CA ASP A 96 -12.06 12.58 -0.01
C ASP A 96 -12.49 13.65 -1.02
N LYS A 97 -13.31 14.59 -0.58
CA LYS A 97 -13.75 15.72 -1.42
C LYS A 97 -12.62 16.62 -1.91
N LYS A 98 -11.45 16.55 -1.28
CA LYS A 98 -10.22 17.24 -1.68
C LYS A 98 -9.27 16.33 -2.45
N GLY A 99 -9.63 15.07 -2.66
CA GLY A 99 -8.87 14.10 -3.39
C GLY A 99 -8.98 14.26 -4.90
N GLU A 100 -8.40 13.31 -5.61
CA GLU A 100 -8.46 13.25 -7.07
C GLU A 100 -9.91 13.20 -7.54
N GLU A 101 -10.24 13.96 -8.58
CA GLU A 101 -11.60 14.11 -9.11
C GLU A 101 -12.64 14.58 -8.08
N GLY A 102 -12.23 15.16 -6.96
CA GLY A 102 -13.12 15.63 -5.92
C GLY A 102 -13.82 14.52 -5.12
N MET A 103 -13.36 13.28 -5.23
CA MET A 103 -13.99 12.14 -4.56
C MET A 103 -13.02 11.03 -4.13
N ARG A 104 -11.89 10.84 -4.82
CA ARG A 104 -11.01 9.69 -4.57
C ARG A 104 -10.26 9.85 -3.25
N GLY A 105 -10.38 8.88 -2.40
CA GLY A 105 -9.70 8.81 -1.12
C GLY A 105 -8.31 8.16 -1.17
N PRO A 106 -7.86 7.50 -0.08
CA PRO A 106 -6.55 6.87 -0.03
C PRO A 106 -6.42 5.65 -0.95
N HIS A 107 -5.24 5.45 -1.51
CA HIS A 107 -4.86 4.16 -2.11
C HIS A 107 -4.87 3.05 -1.06
N ILE A 108 -4.98 1.79 -1.48
CA ILE A 108 -4.72 0.68 -0.55
C ILE A 108 -3.22 0.60 -0.27
N LEU A 109 -2.40 0.55 -1.29
CA LEU A 109 -0.95 0.45 -1.16
C LEU A 109 -0.26 1.47 -2.04
N PHE A 110 0.67 2.21 -1.46
CA PHE A 110 1.53 3.12 -2.21
C PHE A 110 3.01 2.93 -1.84
N LEU A 111 3.82 2.68 -2.85
CA LEU A 111 5.27 2.55 -2.72
C LEU A 111 5.98 3.55 -3.61
N SER A 112 7.02 4.19 -3.09
CA SER A 112 7.86 5.11 -3.84
C SER A 112 9.33 4.75 -3.67
N ARG A 113 10.12 4.86 -4.75
CA ARG A 113 11.58 4.69 -4.77
C ARG A 113 12.06 3.45 -4.01
N SER A 114 11.32 2.36 -4.16
CA SER A 114 11.46 1.15 -3.34
C SER A 114 11.91 -0.04 -4.17
N LYS A 115 12.58 -1.01 -3.57
CA LYS A 115 13.13 -2.16 -4.30
C LYS A 115 13.00 -3.48 -3.56
N GLY A 116 13.00 -4.57 -4.34
CA GLY A 116 12.89 -5.91 -3.76
C GLY A 116 11.51 -6.14 -3.12
N ILE A 117 10.45 -5.82 -3.86
CA ILE A 117 9.07 -5.86 -3.38
C ILE A 117 8.41 -7.19 -3.77
N LYS A 118 7.75 -7.83 -2.83
CA LYS A 118 6.95 -9.03 -3.10
C LYS A 118 5.56 -8.88 -2.51
N ILE A 119 4.54 -8.98 -3.36
CA ILE A 119 3.14 -9.01 -2.92
C ILE A 119 2.50 -10.27 -3.48
N SER A 120 2.00 -11.16 -2.63
CA SER A 120 1.44 -12.41 -3.12
C SER A 120 0.34 -12.99 -2.23
N GLY A 121 -0.68 -13.57 -2.89
CA GLY A 121 -1.76 -14.33 -2.27
C GLY A 121 -2.88 -13.49 -1.65
N VAL A 122 -2.62 -12.22 -1.35
CA VAL A 122 -3.59 -11.35 -0.67
C VAL A 122 -4.66 -10.82 -1.62
N LYS A 123 -5.82 -10.49 -1.05
CA LYS A 123 -6.91 -9.80 -1.74
C LYS A 123 -6.87 -8.30 -1.40
N LEU A 124 -6.90 -7.46 -2.43
CA LEU A 124 -7.07 -6.01 -2.33
C LEU A 124 -8.49 -5.66 -2.76
N ARG A 125 -9.28 -5.08 -1.89
CA ARG A 125 -10.66 -4.74 -2.24
C ARG A 125 -11.11 -3.36 -1.78
N ARG A 126 -12.12 -2.84 -2.46
CA ARG A 126 -12.77 -1.55 -2.14
C ARG A 126 -11.77 -0.41 -2.03
N ALA A 127 -10.86 -0.33 -2.98
CA ALA A 127 -9.91 0.77 -3.05
C ALA A 127 -10.64 2.11 -3.23
N SER A 128 -10.25 3.10 -2.43
CA SER A 128 -10.82 4.44 -2.52
C SER A 128 -10.17 5.29 -3.61
N ASN A 129 -9.02 4.84 -4.10
CA ASN A 129 -8.32 5.26 -5.30
C ASN A 129 -7.71 4.00 -5.94
N TYR A 130 -6.44 3.96 -6.35
CA TYR A 130 -5.83 2.75 -6.89
C TYR A 130 -5.61 1.69 -5.80
N ALA A 131 -5.77 0.42 -6.14
CA ALA A 131 -5.45 -0.64 -5.19
C ALA A 131 -3.94 -0.68 -4.92
N PHE A 132 -3.12 -0.61 -5.97
CA PHE A 132 -1.68 -0.42 -5.87
C PHE A 132 -1.24 0.78 -6.70
N MET A 133 -0.46 1.66 -6.11
CA MET A 133 0.17 2.81 -6.74
C MET A 133 1.66 2.80 -6.48
N SER A 134 2.49 3.09 -7.48
CA SER A 134 3.92 3.25 -7.24
C SER A 134 4.59 4.29 -8.13
N TYR A 135 5.68 4.84 -7.58
CA TYR A 135 6.69 5.60 -8.30
C TYR A 135 8.05 4.92 -8.16
N ASP A 136 8.72 4.68 -9.29
CA ASP A 136 10.12 4.20 -9.35
C ASP A 136 10.42 3.00 -8.44
N ILE A 137 9.76 1.87 -8.70
CA ILE A 137 10.04 0.62 -7.99
C ILE A 137 10.96 -0.28 -8.82
N GLU A 138 11.83 -1.03 -8.15
CA GLU A 138 12.74 -1.97 -8.77
C GLU A 138 12.61 -3.38 -8.18
N ARG A 139 12.75 -4.41 -9.04
CA ARG A 139 12.68 -5.82 -8.64
C ARG A 139 11.42 -6.11 -7.83
N ALA A 140 10.27 -5.86 -8.44
CA ALA A 140 8.97 -6.07 -7.83
C ALA A 140 8.26 -7.28 -8.43
N SER A 141 7.62 -8.07 -7.58
CA SER A 141 6.78 -9.20 -7.99
C SER A 141 5.40 -9.14 -7.36
N PHE A 142 4.41 -9.30 -8.23
CA PHE A 142 3.00 -9.43 -7.87
C PHE A 142 2.53 -10.78 -8.36
N ASP A 143 2.07 -11.63 -7.47
CA ASP A 143 1.68 -12.99 -7.84
C ASP A 143 0.44 -13.43 -7.07
N ASN A 144 -0.52 -14.03 -7.79
CA ASN A 144 -1.76 -14.55 -7.21
C ASN A 144 -2.52 -13.49 -6.39
N LEU A 145 -2.72 -12.30 -6.95
CA LEU A 145 -3.51 -11.24 -6.34
C LEU A 145 -4.92 -11.24 -6.90
N LEU A 146 -5.88 -11.05 -6.02
CA LEU A 146 -7.24 -10.72 -6.42
C LEU A 146 -7.52 -9.26 -6.06
N VAL A 147 -7.84 -8.45 -7.08
CA VAL A 147 -8.21 -7.04 -6.90
C VAL A 147 -9.69 -6.88 -7.25
N GLU A 148 -10.47 -6.43 -6.29
CA GLU A 148 -11.92 -6.28 -6.43
C GLU A 148 -12.38 -4.89 -5.98
N GLU A 149 -13.31 -4.34 -6.69
CA GLU A 149 -13.98 -3.08 -6.34
C GLU A 149 -13.00 -1.90 -6.12
N GLY A 150 -13.18 -0.85 -6.84
CA GLY A 150 -12.33 0.34 -6.74
C GLY A 150 -12.10 0.97 -8.10
N TRP A 151 -10.98 1.65 -8.24
CA TRP A 151 -10.55 2.28 -9.49
C TRP A 151 -9.53 1.36 -10.19
N ASP A 152 -8.34 1.85 -10.55
CA ASP A 152 -7.33 1.00 -11.17
C ASP A 152 -6.78 -0.03 -10.18
N GLY A 153 -6.51 -1.23 -10.68
CA GLY A 153 -5.93 -2.30 -9.88
C GLY A 153 -4.47 -2.04 -9.55
N ILE A 154 -3.61 -2.04 -10.56
CA ILE A 154 -2.16 -1.85 -10.41
C ILE A 154 -1.71 -0.71 -11.32
N HIS A 155 -1.26 0.38 -10.72
CA HIS A 155 -0.77 1.56 -11.41
C HIS A 155 0.71 1.80 -11.09
N ILE A 156 1.58 1.66 -12.08
CA ILE A 156 3.03 1.76 -11.93
C ILE A 156 3.54 2.93 -12.74
N ARG A 157 4.23 3.86 -12.09
CA ARG A 157 4.92 4.99 -12.73
C ARG A 157 6.42 4.86 -12.53
N GLY A 158 7.10 4.49 -13.59
CA GLY A 158 8.55 4.25 -13.54
C GLY A 158 8.92 2.97 -12.78
N GLY A 159 10.11 2.49 -13.08
CA GLY A 159 10.66 1.31 -12.44
C GLY A 159 11.25 0.32 -13.43
N LYS A 160 11.79 -0.78 -12.91
CA LYS A 160 12.39 -1.86 -13.71
C LYS A 160 12.29 -3.21 -13.00
N ASP A 161 12.41 -4.28 -13.79
CA ASP A 161 12.36 -5.67 -13.31
C ASP A 161 11.06 -5.97 -12.55
N ILE A 162 9.92 -5.64 -13.15
CA ILE A 162 8.60 -5.84 -12.57
C ILE A 162 7.93 -7.04 -13.19
N ARG A 163 7.40 -7.93 -12.36
CA ARG A 163 6.68 -9.14 -12.79
C ARG A 163 5.30 -9.18 -12.15
N ILE A 164 4.28 -9.35 -12.99
CA ILE A 164 2.88 -9.52 -12.57
C ILE A 164 2.39 -10.84 -13.16
N ARG A 165 1.93 -11.75 -12.30
CA ARG A 165 1.47 -13.08 -12.70
C ARG A 165 0.22 -13.48 -11.90
N ASN A 166 -0.66 -14.24 -12.54
CA ASN A 166 -1.82 -14.85 -11.88
C ASN A 166 -2.69 -13.82 -11.11
N CYS A 167 -2.84 -12.60 -11.65
CA CYS A 167 -3.58 -11.53 -11.01
C CYS A 167 -4.87 -11.24 -11.79
#